data_f09ac4b39177ce565ce26a0c7d07ec65
#
_entry.id   f09ac4b39177ce565ce26a0c7d07ec65
#
_cell.length_a   1.000
_cell.length_b   1.000
_cell.length_c   1.000
_cell.angle_alpha   90.00
_cell.angle_beta   90.00
_cell.angle_gamma   90.00
#
_symmetry.space_group_name_H-M   'P 1'
#
loop_
_entity.id
_entity.type
_entity.pdbx_description
1 polymer ?
#
loop_
_entity_poly.entity_id
_entity_poly.type
_entity_poly.pdbx_seq_one_letter_code
_entity_poly.pdbx_strand_id
1 'polypeptide(L)'
;MKQIVIFSIGKKALKDVAPKYSNFKYLKSDINNAWFEITINNLTYSIATGGLHSQDVPRVLISTWDGASSFTGETVKRNNENINNSNFVYVHYDISSFYPSIMAEYEIGPEHLNIHIFSKLIRWLRDTRIEAKHSKQDVIDGIPKNILAEALKIVINSIYGKLGFAYGDLCDRLAVLKVTINGQLMIMMLCEELELNGIEIVSANTDGIVVKLFENKVETFKAITEQWQKDTRLSADSEYYKIYACRDINNYFCQETNGKLTYKGALHPLQYAIDLKKGYDMPIVAKAVVEYFINNTPITETLYKATNILDFCKTQNIGRQFHVEETIIDKNGNTVYKESQRNCRFYVSNNGSIIEKVHNTEKSRGKLCAGFKTTILNSLDDKDISLRDINYQYYYDEAFKIINPIKLGISPALKGNNIK
;
A
#
# COMPACT_ATOMS: atom_id res chain seq x y z
N MET A 1 -13.66 26.70 17.62
CA MET A 1 -13.09 25.40 18.05
C MET A 1 -14.08 24.32 17.66
N LYS A 2 -13.86 23.63 16.52
CA LYS A 2 -14.68 22.47 16.15
C LYS A 2 -14.32 21.35 17.14
N GLN A 3 -15.25 20.96 17.96
CA GLN A 3 -15.05 19.89 18.93
C GLN A 3 -15.09 18.56 18.15
N ILE A 4 -13.97 17.83 18.13
CA ILE A 4 -13.95 16.48 17.55
C ILE A 4 -14.76 15.59 18.49
N VAL A 5 -15.93 15.17 18.03
CA VAL A 5 -16.80 14.28 18.79
C VAL A 5 -16.38 12.85 18.48
N ILE A 6 -15.91 12.13 19.50
CA ILE A 6 -15.72 10.67 19.41
C ILE A 6 -17.09 10.02 19.43
N PHE A 7 -17.53 9.53 18.28
CA PHE A 7 -18.84 8.91 18.15
C PHE A 7 -18.90 7.58 18.90
N SER A 8 -19.95 7.38 19.68
CA SER A 8 -20.36 6.06 20.14
C SER A 8 -21.01 5.34 18.93
N ILE A 9 -20.35 4.28 18.46
CA ILE A 9 -20.73 3.61 17.21
C ILE A 9 -21.86 2.63 17.50
N GLY A 10 -23.09 2.98 17.08
CA GLY A 10 -24.21 2.04 16.92
C GLY A 10 -24.66 2.05 15.46
N LYS A 11 -25.43 1.03 15.04
CA LYS A 11 -26.01 0.95 13.67
C LYS A 11 -26.70 2.25 13.22
N LYS A 12 -27.19 3.05 14.14
CA LYS A 12 -27.84 4.34 13.89
C LYS A 12 -26.81 5.43 13.57
N ALA A 13 -25.68 5.44 14.27
CA ALA A 13 -24.65 6.47 14.10
C ALA A 13 -23.98 6.43 12.72
N LEU A 14 -23.78 5.25 12.13
CA LEU A 14 -23.25 5.13 10.77
C LEU A 14 -24.18 5.73 9.71
N LYS A 15 -25.50 5.68 9.94
CA LYS A 15 -26.48 6.34 9.05
C LYS A 15 -26.54 7.84 9.24
N ASP A 16 -26.21 8.34 10.43
CA ASP A 16 -26.30 9.74 10.79
C ASP A 16 -25.03 10.54 10.39
N VAL A 17 -23.91 9.85 10.12
CA VAL A 17 -22.62 10.49 9.76
C VAL A 17 -22.58 10.99 8.31
N ALA A 18 -23.41 10.45 7.43
CA ALA A 18 -23.26 10.66 5.99
C ALA A 18 -24.33 11.49 5.26
N PRO A 19 -25.32 12.16 5.90
CA PRO A 19 -26.37 12.85 5.17
C PRO A 19 -25.91 14.09 4.39
N LYS A 20 -24.65 14.51 4.54
CA LYS A 20 -24.10 15.73 3.95
C LYS A 20 -23.77 15.60 2.45
N TYR A 21 -23.60 14.38 1.96
CA TYR A 21 -23.18 14.12 0.59
C TYR A 21 -24.29 13.46 -0.23
N SER A 22 -24.64 14.04 -1.38
CA SER A 22 -25.72 13.56 -2.26
C SER A 22 -25.48 12.16 -2.85
N ASN A 23 -24.22 11.68 -2.82
CA ASN A 23 -23.78 10.41 -3.40
C ASN A 23 -23.52 9.32 -2.35
N PHE A 24 -24.10 9.48 -1.15
CA PHE A 24 -23.96 8.47 -0.11
C PHE A 24 -24.60 7.14 -0.50
N LYS A 25 -23.82 6.06 -0.41
CA LYS A 25 -24.26 4.71 -0.70
C LYS A 25 -23.94 3.76 0.45
N TYR A 26 -24.96 3.23 1.08
CA TYR A 26 -24.83 2.22 2.11
C TYR A 26 -24.95 0.82 1.49
N LEU A 27 -23.91 0.01 1.62
CA LEU A 27 -23.77 -1.23 0.86
C LEU A 27 -23.96 -2.50 1.69
N LYS A 28 -23.87 -2.43 3.03
CA LYS A 28 -24.10 -3.58 3.92
C LYS A 28 -24.80 -3.21 5.23
N SER A 29 -25.59 -4.15 5.77
CA SER A 29 -26.39 -3.95 6.98
C SER A 29 -25.73 -4.43 8.27
N ASP A 30 -24.67 -5.27 8.20
CA ASP A 30 -23.95 -5.80 9.34
C ASP A 30 -22.81 -4.85 9.74
N ILE A 31 -22.73 -4.50 11.02
CA ILE A 31 -21.71 -3.57 11.53
C ILE A 31 -20.27 -4.08 11.33
N ASN A 32 -20.05 -5.38 11.38
CA ASN A 32 -18.72 -5.98 11.17
C ASN A 32 -18.28 -5.92 9.69
N ASN A 33 -19.23 -5.72 8.78
CA ASN A 33 -19.02 -5.64 7.34
C ASN A 33 -19.66 -4.38 6.76
N ALA A 34 -20.08 -3.44 7.60
CA ALA A 34 -20.66 -2.18 7.14
C ALA A 34 -19.59 -1.35 6.43
N TRP A 35 -19.95 -0.87 5.25
CA TRP A 35 -19.15 0.08 4.51
C TRP A 35 -20.05 0.98 3.67
N PHE A 36 -19.59 2.16 3.37
CA PHE A 36 -20.30 3.10 2.52
C PHE A 36 -19.31 3.92 1.71
N GLU A 37 -19.80 4.48 0.63
CA GLU A 37 -19.02 5.31 -0.27
C GLU A 37 -19.50 6.76 -0.20
N ILE A 38 -18.54 7.68 -0.21
CA ILE A 38 -18.77 9.11 -0.30
C ILE A 38 -17.92 9.61 -1.46
N THR A 39 -18.55 10.38 -2.38
CA THR A 39 -17.82 11.03 -3.46
C THR A 39 -17.73 12.52 -3.17
N ILE A 40 -16.49 13.03 -3.15
CA ILE A 40 -16.20 14.47 -3.07
C ILE A 40 -15.49 14.83 -4.37
N ASN A 41 -16.07 15.77 -5.11
CA ASN A 41 -15.62 16.12 -6.45
C ASN A 41 -15.50 14.87 -7.35
N ASN A 42 -14.29 14.49 -7.74
CA ASN A 42 -14.04 13.37 -8.66
C ASN A 42 -13.50 12.10 -7.96
N LEU A 43 -13.32 12.13 -6.63
CA LEU A 43 -12.76 11.01 -5.90
C LEU A 43 -13.80 10.37 -4.99
N THR A 44 -13.98 9.06 -5.10
CA THR A 44 -14.85 8.26 -4.24
C THR A 44 -14.03 7.63 -3.12
N TYR A 45 -14.50 7.77 -1.89
CA TYR A 45 -13.89 7.23 -0.69
C TYR A 45 -14.76 6.10 -0.14
N SER A 46 -14.12 5.01 0.23
CA SER A 46 -14.76 3.88 0.92
C SER A 46 -14.45 3.96 2.41
N ILE A 47 -15.49 4.11 3.22
CA ILE A 47 -15.42 4.11 4.68
C ILE A 47 -15.94 2.76 5.17
N ALA A 48 -15.12 2.06 5.93
CA ALA A 48 -15.39 0.71 6.41
C ALA A 48 -14.88 0.52 7.84
N THR A 49 -14.84 -0.71 8.33
CA THR A 49 -14.30 -1.03 9.66
C THR A 49 -12.76 -1.00 9.73
N GLY A 50 -12.09 -0.87 8.58
CA GLY A 50 -10.64 -0.71 8.45
C GLY A 50 -10.20 0.73 8.23
N GLY A 51 -9.21 0.96 7.36
CA GLY A 51 -8.74 2.29 6.97
C GLY A 51 -9.62 2.95 5.91
N LEU A 52 -9.49 4.27 5.75
CA LEU A 52 -10.06 4.99 4.62
C LEU A 52 -9.32 4.60 3.34
N HIS A 53 -10.07 4.33 2.29
CA HIS A 53 -9.49 4.06 0.98
C HIS A 53 -10.23 4.83 -0.11
N SER A 54 -9.51 5.56 -0.96
CA SER A 54 -10.07 6.10 -2.18
C SER A 54 -10.15 5.03 -3.29
N GLN A 55 -11.05 5.23 -4.23
CA GLN A 55 -11.13 4.40 -5.43
C GLN A 55 -10.19 4.96 -6.50
N ASP A 56 -8.93 4.53 -6.42
CA ASP A 56 -7.89 5.03 -7.31
C ASP A 56 -8.00 4.40 -8.71
N VAL A 57 -7.82 5.24 -9.72
CA VAL A 57 -7.76 4.82 -11.13
C VAL A 57 -6.30 4.62 -11.51
N PRO A 58 -5.95 3.55 -12.28
CA PRO A 58 -4.60 3.38 -12.81
C PRO A 58 -4.14 4.61 -13.57
N ARG A 59 -3.00 5.18 -13.20
CA ARG A 59 -2.46 6.39 -13.84
C ARG A 59 -1.00 6.62 -13.50
N VAL A 60 -0.34 7.43 -14.33
CA VAL A 60 0.94 8.04 -14.01
C VAL A 60 0.77 9.54 -13.91
N LEU A 61 1.29 10.12 -12.84
CA LEU A 61 1.23 11.54 -12.53
C LEU A 61 2.66 12.07 -12.44
N ILE A 62 2.93 13.17 -13.14
CA ILE A 62 4.26 13.77 -13.23
C ILE A 62 4.15 15.23 -12.80
N SER A 63 4.93 15.62 -11.82
CA SER A 63 4.99 17.00 -11.33
C SER A 63 5.73 17.90 -12.31
N THR A 64 5.29 19.13 -12.41
CA THR A 64 5.97 20.19 -13.19
C THR A 64 6.90 21.05 -12.33
N TRP A 65 6.83 20.91 -11.01
CA TRP A 65 7.57 21.65 -10.01
C TRP A 65 8.06 20.71 -8.90
N ASP A 66 9.20 21.00 -8.29
CA ASP A 66 9.78 20.16 -7.22
C ASP A 66 9.14 20.42 -5.84
N GLY A 67 8.48 21.55 -5.65
CA GLY A 67 7.80 21.92 -4.42
C GLY A 67 8.69 22.18 -3.20
N ALA A 68 9.91 21.72 -3.21
CA ALA A 68 10.78 21.68 -2.02
C ALA A 68 11.19 23.07 -1.51
N SER A 69 11.44 24.01 -2.42
CA SER A 69 11.93 25.35 -2.08
C SER A 69 10.95 26.22 -1.28
N SER A 70 9.64 25.92 -1.34
CA SER A 70 8.59 26.71 -0.68
C SER A 70 8.27 26.23 0.73
N PHE A 71 8.65 25.00 1.09
CA PHE A 71 8.36 24.42 2.41
C PHE A 71 9.52 24.54 3.41
N THR A 72 10.74 24.81 2.96
CA THR A 72 11.92 24.90 3.83
C THR A 72 11.99 26.20 4.66
N GLY A 73 10.99 27.08 4.57
CA GLY A 73 10.97 28.34 5.33
C GLY A 73 12.00 29.39 4.85
N GLU A 74 12.85 29.03 3.93
CA GLU A 74 13.68 30.00 3.21
C GLU A 74 12.79 30.66 2.16
N THR A 75 12.23 31.80 2.53
CA THR A 75 11.64 32.73 1.58
C THR A 75 12.76 33.19 0.67
N VAL A 76 13.04 32.45 -0.38
CA VAL A 76 13.73 33.01 -1.54
C VAL A 76 12.81 34.13 -1.99
N LYS A 77 13.16 35.37 -1.67
CA LYS A 77 12.57 36.56 -2.26
C LYS A 77 12.82 36.46 -3.77
N ARG A 78 11.95 35.69 -4.46
CA ARG A 78 11.85 35.76 -5.91
C ARG A 78 11.29 37.16 -6.19
N ASN A 79 12.11 38.01 -6.74
CA ASN A 79 11.70 39.27 -7.29
C ASN A 79 10.42 39.05 -8.13
N ASN A 80 9.33 39.69 -7.79
CA ASN A 80 8.09 39.97 -8.55
C ASN A 80 7.81 39.17 -9.85
N GLU A 81 8.33 37.96 -9.98
CA GLU A 81 8.02 37.09 -11.11
C GLU A 81 6.69 36.40 -10.82
N ASN A 82 5.79 36.51 -11.77
CA ASN A 82 4.44 35.94 -11.76
C ASN A 82 4.47 34.51 -11.23
N ILE A 83 3.86 34.27 -10.04
CA ILE A 83 3.57 32.95 -9.53
C ILE A 83 2.80 32.23 -10.62
N ASN A 84 3.43 31.25 -11.24
CA ASN A 84 2.89 30.60 -12.42
C ASN A 84 1.81 29.60 -11.94
N ASN A 85 0.54 29.96 -12.13
CA ASN A 85 -0.61 29.14 -11.77
C ASN A 85 -0.62 27.76 -12.48
N SER A 86 0.34 27.49 -13.35
CA SER A 86 0.49 26.23 -14.08
C SER A 86 1.45 25.23 -13.40
N ASN A 87 2.32 25.68 -12.50
CA ASN A 87 3.25 24.79 -11.81
C ASN A 87 2.58 24.07 -10.66
N PHE A 88 2.75 22.77 -10.59
CA PHE A 88 2.23 21.92 -9.50
C PHE A 88 3.17 20.78 -9.13
N VAL A 89 3.01 20.27 -7.92
CA VAL A 89 3.68 19.09 -7.40
C VAL A 89 2.66 18.16 -6.75
N TYR A 90 2.91 16.85 -6.80
CA TYR A 90 2.16 15.88 -6.02
C TYR A 90 2.80 15.76 -4.64
N VAL A 91 2.00 15.99 -3.60
CA VAL A 91 2.44 15.94 -2.21
C VAL A 91 1.76 14.79 -1.52
N HIS A 92 2.55 13.88 -0.96
CA HIS A 92 2.06 12.88 -0.02
C HIS A 92 2.15 13.46 1.39
N TYR A 93 1.00 13.58 2.03
CA TYR A 93 0.87 14.04 3.40
C TYR A 93 0.55 12.83 4.28
N ASP A 94 1.56 12.37 5.05
CA ASP A 94 1.56 11.13 5.82
C ASP A 94 1.46 11.41 7.32
N ILE A 95 0.48 10.79 7.98
CA ILE A 95 0.22 11.03 9.40
C ILE A 95 1.10 10.11 10.25
N SER A 96 1.91 10.71 11.09
CA SER A 96 2.90 10.01 11.88
C SER A 96 2.26 9.09 12.93
N SER A 97 2.55 7.76 12.83
CA SER A 97 2.03 6.75 13.77
C SER A 97 0.53 6.86 14.01
N PHE A 98 -0.26 6.95 12.95
CA PHE A 98 -1.66 7.39 12.96
C PHE A 98 -2.53 6.72 14.03
N TYR A 99 -2.77 5.42 13.98
CA TYR A 99 -3.62 4.72 14.95
C TYR A 99 -3.07 4.79 16.38
N PRO A 100 -1.77 4.59 16.62
CA PRO A 100 -1.19 4.83 17.94
C PRO A 100 -1.40 6.25 18.45
N SER A 101 -1.30 7.26 17.59
CA SER A 101 -1.55 8.66 17.96
C SER A 101 -2.99 8.88 18.37
N ILE A 102 -3.96 8.32 17.64
CA ILE A 102 -5.38 8.36 18.04
C ILE A 102 -5.60 7.68 19.39
N MET A 103 -5.01 6.50 19.61
CA MET A 103 -5.12 5.79 20.90
C MET A 103 -4.57 6.62 22.05
N ALA A 104 -3.42 7.28 21.87
CA ALA A 104 -2.75 8.07 22.86
C ALA A 104 -3.46 9.42 23.14
N GLU A 105 -3.89 10.14 22.10
CA GLU A 105 -4.45 11.49 22.22
C GLU A 105 -5.92 11.49 22.67
N TYR A 106 -6.67 10.42 22.34
CA TYR A 106 -8.09 10.31 22.64
C TYR A 106 -8.40 9.24 23.69
N GLU A 107 -7.38 8.71 24.35
CA GLU A 107 -7.51 7.70 25.40
C GLU A 107 -8.38 6.52 25.00
N ILE A 108 -8.07 5.93 23.81
CA ILE A 108 -8.79 4.77 23.29
C ILE A 108 -7.94 3.51 23.53
N GLY A 109 -8.52 2.54 24.23
CA GLY A 109 -7.88 1.26 24.54
C GLY A 109 -8.86 0.26 25.13
N PRO A 110 -8.38 -0.92 25.60
CA PRO A 110 -9.22 -1.94 26.20
C PRO A 110 -9.97 -1.44 27.42
N GLU A 111 -11.30 -1.61 27.44
CA GLU A 111 -12.17 -1.14 28.52
C GLU A 111 -11.82 -1.74 29.89
N HIS A 112 -11.32 -2.98 29.89
CA HIS A 112 -10.94 -3.69 31.12
C HIS A 112 -9.59 -3.26 31.71
N LEU A 113 -8.84 -2.38 31.03
CA LEU A 113 -7.57 -1.82 31.53
C LEU A 113 -7.74 -0.40 32.04
N ASN A 114 -6.79 0.05 32.86
CA ASN A 114 -6.72 1.45 33.22
C ASN A 114 -6.29 2.28 32.00
N ILE A 115 -7.25 2.99 31.42
CA ILE A 115 -7.07 3.69 30.15
C ILE A 115 -6.00 4.78 30.22
N HIS A 116 -5.86 5.47 31.37
CA HIS A 116 -4.84 6.51 31.54
C HIS A 116 -3.42 5.92 31.53
N ILE A 117 -3.22 4.77 32.18
CA ILE A 117 -1.92 4.08 32.18
C ILE A 117 -1.63 3.55 30.77
N PHE A 118 -2.63 2.93 30.13
CA PHE A 118 -2.49 2.40 28.78
C PHE A 118 -2.14 3.51 27.77
N SER A 119 -2.86 4.62 27.77
CA SER A 119 -2.61 5.75 26.88
C SER A 119 -1.26 6.42 27.12
N LYS A 120 -0.82 6.53 28.37
CA LYS A 120 0.53 7.02 28.71
C LYS A 120 1.62 6.10 28.14
N LEU A 121 1.45 4.78 28.23
CA LEU A 121 2.38 3.82 27.65
C LEU A 121 2.46 3.96 26.12
N ILE A 122 1.30 4.03 25.45
CA ILE A 122 1.27 4.20 23.99
C ILE A 122 1.94 5.51 23.57
N ARG A 123 1.66 6.60 24.29
CA ARG A 123 2.28 7.92 24.06
C ARG A 123 3.79 7.84 24.21
N TRP A 124 4.29 7.25 25.29
CA TRP A 124 5.71 7.10 25.53
C TRP A 124 6.39 6.28 24.40
N LEU A 125 5.82 5.14 24.01
CA LEU A 125 6.35 4.30 22.91
C LEU A 125 6.37 5.07 21.58
N ARG A 126 5.28 5.80 21.27
CA ARG A 126 5.19 6.62 20.05
C ARG A 126 6.24 7.73 20.05
N ASP A 127 6.31 8.50 21.13
CA ASP A 127 7.19 9.65 21.22
C ASP A 127 8.66 9.21 21.15
N THR A 128 9.04 8.14 21.86
CA THR A 128 10.38 7.53 21.77
C THR A 128 10.69 7.08 20.33
N ARG A 129 9.72 6.50 19.62
CA ARG A 129 9.90 6.13 18.20
C ARG A 129 10.11 7.36 17.32
N ILE A 130 9.32 8.41 17.50
CA ILE A 130 9.44 9.65 16.71
C ILE A 130 10.78 10.31 16.99
N GLU A 131 11.21 10.40 18.25
CA GLU A 131 12.51 10.90 18.64
C GLU A 131 13.65 10.10 17.99
N ALA A 132 13.59 8.76 18.05
CA ALA A 132 14.56 7.90 17.41
C ALA A 132 14.63 8.13 15.89
N LYS A 133 13.47 8.26 15.21
CA LYS A 133 13.40 8.51 13.75
C LYS A 133 14.09 9.83 13.35
N HIS A 134 13.93 10.89 14.15
CA HIS A 134 14.42 12.23 13.84
C HIS A 134 15.73 12.61 14.55
N SER A 135 16.28 11.71 15.38
CA SER A 135 17.52 11.95 16.12
C SER A 135 18.70 12.27 15.18
N LYS A 136 19.53 13.23 15.57
CA LYS A 136 20.81 13.51 14.92
C LYS A 136 21.89 12.50 15.35
N GLN A 137 21.69 11.79 16.44
CA GLN A 137 22.61 10.74 16.91
C GLN A 137 22.31 9.43 16.17
N ASP A 138 23.34 8.73 15.74
CA ASP A 138 23.18 7.44 15.04
C ASP A 138 22.88 6.29 15.99
N VAL A 139 23.21 6.44 17.27
CA VAL A 139 23.00 5.44 18.33
C VAL A 139 22.32 6.11 19.52
N ILE A 140 21.26 5.50 20.06
CA ILE A 140 20.51 5.93 21.24
C ILE A 140 20.54 4.76 22.22
N ASP A 141 21.03 4.99 23.43
CA ASP A 141 21.17 3.98 24.49
C ASP A 141 21.85 2.67 24.01
N GLY A 142 22.86 2.79 23.16
CA GLY A 142 23.61 1.65 22.60
C GLY A 142 22.91 0.95 21.44
N ILE A 143 21.75 1.41 20.99
CA ILE A 143 20.97 0.83 19.88
C ILE A 143 21.02 1.78 18.68
N PRO A 144 21.34 1.30 17.45
CA PRO A 144 21.21 2.12 16.24
C PRO A 144 19.79 2.70 16.09
N LYS A 145 19.67 4.00 15.86
CA LYS A 145 18.39 4.73 15.83
C LYS A 145 17.35 4.13 14.89
N ASN A 146 17.77 3.67 13.73
CA ASN A 146 16.89 3.04 12.74
C ASN A 146 16.34 1.69 13.25
N ILE A 147 17.16 0.89 13.95
CA ILE A 147 16.72 -0.36 14.55
C ILE A 147 15.74 -0.09 15.69
N LEU A 148 16.04 0.88 16.55
CA LEU A 148 15.13 1.29 17.63
C LEU A 148 13.78 1.77 17.08
N ALA A 149 13.78 2.65 16.10
CA ALA A 149 12.56 3.18 15.48
C ALA A 149 11.70 2.07 14.81
N GLU A 150 12.33 1.11 14.11
CA GLU A 150 11.61 -0.02 13.50
C GLU A 150 11.10 -1.03 14.53
N ALA A 151 11.88 -1.33 15.57
CA ALA A 151 11.42 -2.19 16.66
C ALA A 151 10.21 -1.60 17.38
N LEU A 152 10.25 -0.31 17.73
CA LEU A 152 9.14 0.38 18.36
C LEU A 152 7.91 0.45 17.44
N LYS A 153 8.08 0.63 16.14
CA LYS A 153 7.00 0.58 15.14
C LYS A 153 6.28 -0.78 15.16
N ILE A 154 7.06 -1.88 15.21
CA ILE A 154 6.48 -3.23 15.29
C ILE A 154 5.70 -3.41 16.59
N VAL A 155 6.26 -2.98 17.73
CA VAL A 155 5.61 -3.09 19.05
C VAL A 155 4.28 -2.33 19.05
N ILE A 156 4.29 -1.06 18.65
CA ILE A 156 3.10 -0.19 18.70
C ILE A 156 2.01 -0.71 17.76
N ASN A 157 2.38 -1.09 16.52
CA ASN A 157 1.43 -1.66 15.56
C ASN A 157 0.88 -3.01 16.03
N SER A 158 1.69 -3.80 16.75
CA SER A 158 1.25 -5.07 17.33
C SER A 158 0.24 -4.85 18.46
N ILE A 159 0.40 -3.81 19.27
CA ILE A 159 -0.57 -3.46 20.32
C ILE A 159 -1.91 -3.13 19.68
N TYR A 160 -1.95 -2.25 18.66
CA TYR A 160 -3.17 -1.97 17.91
C TYR A 160 -3.77 -3.24 17.30
N GLY A 161 -2.97 -4.06 16.61
CA GLY A 161 -3.43 -5.33 16.01
C GLY A 161 -4.03 -6.30 17.02
N LYS A 162 -3.50 -6.33 18.25
CA LYS A 162 -4.02 -7.18 19.31
C LYS A 162 -5.37 -6.73 19.89
N LEU A 163 -5.76 -5.48 19.73
CA LEU A 163 -7.13 -5.05 20.07
C LEU A 163 -8.19 -5.81 19.28
N GLY A 164 -7.88 -6.21 18.03
CA GLY A 164 -8.78 -7.00 17.19
C GLY A 164 -8.63 -8.53 17.34
N PHE A 165 -7.62 -9.00 18.09
CA PHE A 165 -7.33 -10.42 18.21
C PHE A 165 -8.14 -11.08 19.34
N ALA A 166 -9.14 -11.90 18.96
CA ALA A 166 -10.15 -12.45 19.84
C ALA A 166 -9.62 -13.28 21.04
N TYR A 167 -8.40 -13.79 20.95
CA TYR A 167 -7.78 -14.65 21.98
C TYR A 167 -6.68 -13.94 22.76
N GLY A 168 -6.54 -12.62 22.62
CA GLY A 168 -5.51 -11.84 23.30
C GLY A 168 -6.04 -11.03 24.46
N ASP A 169 -5.20 -10.80 25.47
CA ASP A 169 -5.55 -10.03 26.67
C ASP A 169 -5.87 -8.55 26.39
N LEU A 170 -5.50 -8.04 25.20
CA LEU A 170 -5.82 -6.67 24.77
C LEU A 170 -7.07 -6.60 23.91
N CYS A 171 -7.81 -7.72 23.73
CA CYS A 171 -8.95 -7.76 22.81
C CYS A 171 -10.05 -6.79 23.25
N ASP A 172 -10.32 -5.80 22.41
CA ASP A 172 -11.47 -4.90 22.49
C ASP A 172 -11.86 -4.44 21.09
N ARG A 173 -12.86 -5.11 20.50
CA ARG A 173 -13.31 -4.79 19.14
C ARG A 173 -13.94 -3.40 19.04
N LEU A 174 -14.53 -2.90 20.12
CA LEU A 174 -15.09 -1.55 20.13
C LEU A 174 -13.97 -0.50 20.10
N ALA A 175 -12.87 -0.73 20.84
CA ALA A 175 -11.69 0.12 20.76
C ALA A 175 -11.09 0.15 19.34
N VAL A 176 -11.01 -1.00 18.64
CA VAL A 176 -10.58 -1.03 17.23
C VAL A 176 -11.46 -0.14 16.37
N LEU A 177 -12.79 -0.29 16.46
CA LEU A 177 -13.73 0.52 15.68
C LEU A 177 -13.64 2.01 16.02
N LYS A 178 -13.48 2.35 17.30
CA LYS A 178 -13.26 3.75 17.72
C LYS A 178 -12.01 4.34 17.05
N VAL A 179 -10.90 3.60 17.01
CA VAL A 179 -9.66 4.06 16.37
C VAL A 179 -9.85 4.23 14.86
N THR A 180 -10.36 3.20 14.17
CA THR A 180 -10.45 3.21 12.70
C THR A 180 -11.46 4.23 12.19
N ILE A 181 -12.65 4.30 12.78
CA ILE A 181 -13.69 5.23 12.31
C ILE A 181 -13.30 6.69 12.61
N ASN A 182 -12.80 6.98 13.81
CA ASN A 182 -12.31 8.34 14.09
C ASN A 182 -11.17 8.72 13.15
N GLY A 183 -10.24 7.81 12.88
CA GLY A 183 -9.18 8.05 11.91
C GLY A 183 -9.71 8.38 10.52
N GLN A 184 -10.65 7.60 10.00
CA GLN A 184 -11.27 7.87 8.71
C GLN A 184 -11.97 9.24 8.68
N LEU A 185 -12.71 9.59 9.74
CA LEU A 185 -13.39 10.88 9.83
C LEU A 185 -12.41 12.06 9.90
N MET A 186 -11.30 11.92 10.61
CA MET A 186 -10.25 12.94 10.68
C MET A 186 -9.61 13.20 9.32
N ILE A 187 -9.31 12.13 8.56
CA ILE A 187 -8.79 12.28 7.20
C ILE A 187 -9.84 12.89 6.26
N MET A 188 -11.11 12.47 6.36
CA MET A 188 -12.19 13.04 5.56
C MET A 188 -12.37 14.53 5.83
N MET A 189 -12.25 14.98 7.09
CA MET A 189 -12.27 16.42 7.43
C MET A 189 -11.14 17.18 6.71
N LEU A 190 -9.93 16.61 6.66
CA LEU A 190 -8.82 17.19 5.92
C LEU A 190 -9.08 17.23 4.41
N CYS A 191 -9.53 16.12 3.84
CA CYS A 191 -9.86 16.04 2.42
C CYS A 191 -10.95 17.07 2.03
N GLU A 192 -12.02 17.17 2.81
CA GLU A 192 -13.11 18.13 2.58
C GLU A 192 -12.59 19.57 2.59
N GLU A 193 -11.78 19.92 3.60
CA GLU A 193 -11.26 21.29 3.73
C GLU A 193 -10.31 21.65 2.58
N LEU A 194 -9.44 20.72 2.17
CA LEU A 194 -8.53 20.92 1.04
C LEU A 194 -9.31 21.11 -0.27
N GLU A 195 -10.27 20.24 -0.55
CA GLU A 195 -11.09 20.31 -1.76
C GLU A 195 -11.94 21.60 -1.82
N LEU A 196 -12.52 22.04 -0.71
CA LEU A 196 -13.26 23.31 -0.62
C LEU A 196 -12.38 24.53 -0.91
N ASN A 197 -11.08 24.42 -0.69
CA ASN A 197 -10.10 25.45 -0.97
C ASN A 197 -9.41 25.28 -2.33
N GLY A 198 -9.89 24.36 -3.17
CA GLY A 198 -9.42 24.14 -4.54
C GLY A 198 -8.07 23.41 -4.60
N ILE A 199 -7.80 22.53 -3.65
CA ILE A 199 -6.65 21.62 -3.63
C ILE A 199 -7.17 20.20 -3.89
N GLU A 200 -6.85 19.66 -5.05
CA GLU A 200 -7.34 18.36 -5.53
C GLU A 200 -6.73 17.21 -4.73
N ILE A 201 -7.58 16.32 -4.19
CA ILE A 201 -7.13 15.05 -3.60
C ILE A 201 -7.01 14.02 -4.71
N VAL A 202 -5.84 13.41 -4.79
CA VAL A 202 -5.50 12.39 -5.80
C VAL A 202 -5.72 10.98 -5.30
N SER A 203 -5.36 10.74 -4.04
CA SER A 203 -5.46 9.43 -3.38
C SER A 203 -5.56 9.62 -1.88
N ALA A 204 -6.28 8.73 -1.20
CA ALA A 204 -6.31 8.66 0.25
C ALA A 204 -6.25 7.20 0.71
N ASN A 205 -5.26 6.88 1.54
CA ASN A 205 -5.01 5.52 2.00
C ASN A 205 -4.66 5.49 3.48
N THR A 206 -5.59 5.04 4.29
CA THR A 206 -5.46 4.75 5.72
C THR A 206 -4.91 5.90 6.57
N ASP A 207 -3.65 6.27 6.41
CA ASP A 207 -2.87 7.22 7.22
C ASP A 207 -2.26 8.38 6.41
N GLY A 208 -2.57 8.46 5.11
CA GLY A 208 -2.04 9.51 4.26
C GLY A 208 -2.94 9.87 3.09
N ILE A 209 -2.69 11.03 2.52
CA ILE A 209 -3.34 11.54 1.31
C ILE A 209 -2.30 11.98 0.30
N VAL A 210 -2.61 11.86 -0.97
CA VAL A 210 -1.82 12.48 -2.05
C VAL A 210 -2.64 13.61 -2.65
N VAL A 211 -2.06 14.80 -2.71
CA VAL A 211 -2.72 15.98 -3.27
C VAL A 211 -1.96 16.51 -4.49
N LYS A 212 -2.69 17.13 -5.41
CA LYS A 212 -2.11 17.97 -6.46
C LYS A 212 -2.06 19.40 -5.98
N LEU A 213 -0.87 19.88 -5.66
CA LEU A 213 -0.65 21.19 -5.07
C LEU A 213 -0.06 22.16 -6.10
N PHE A 214 -0.82 23.17 -6.45
CA PHE A 214 -0.34 24.27 -7.28
C PHE A 214 0.51 25.23 -6.46
N GLU A 215 1.50 25.86 -7.09
CA GLU A 215 2.45 26.80 -6.45
C GLU A 215 1.73 27.93 -5.70
N ASN A 216 0.64 28.49 -6.28
CA ASN A 216 -0.19 29.54 -5.66
C ASN A 216 -1.06 29.06 -4.49
N LYS A 217 -1.13 27.76 -4.23
CA LYS A 217 -1.93 27.16 -3.13
C LYS A 217 -1.09 26.68 -1.95
N VAL A 218 0.23 26.86 -1.99
CA VAL A 218 1.15 26.36 -0.95
C VAL A 218 0.81 26.92 0.43
N GLU A 219 0.63 28.24 0.55
CA GLU A 219 0.29 28.85 1.85
C GLU A 219 -1.09 28.42 2.35
N THR A 220 -2.04 28.23 1.44
CA THR A 220 -3.38 27.72 1.78
C THR A 220 -3.28 26.28 2.30
N PHE A 221 -2.54 25.42 1.62
CA PHE A 221 -2.29 24.04 2.04
C PHE A 221 -1.65 23.99 3.42
N LYS A 222 -0.61 24.78 3.64
CA LYS A 222 0.11 24.88 4.90
C LYS A 222 -0.82 25.32 6.04
N ALA A 223 -1.59 26.38 5.83
CA ALA A 223 -2.52 26.89 6.84
C ALA A 223 -3.59 25.84 7.22
N ILE A 224 -4.16 25.13 6.23
CA ILE A 224 -5.16 24.08 6.46
C ILE A 224 -4.53 22.90 7.21
N THR A 225 -3.38 22.42 6.80
CA THR A 225 -2.72 21.25 7.42
C THR A 225 -2.23 21.56 8.83
N GLU A 226 -1.70 22.75 9.10
CA GLU A 226 -1.33 23.17 10.45
C GLU A 226 -2.55 23.31 11.36
N GLN A 227 -3.65 23.86 10.86
CA GLN A 227 -4.89 23.96 11.64
C GLN A 227 -5.46 22.58 11.94
N TRP A 228 -5.47 21.67 10.93
CA TRP A 228 -5.91 20.30 11.12
C TRP A 228 -5.07 19.54 12.15
N GLN A 229 -3.73 19.70 12.15
CA GLN A 229 -2.85 19.12 13.17
C GLN A 229 -3.17 19.64 14.57
N LYS A 230 -3.43 20.95 14.72
CA LYS A 230 -3.85 21.55 16.00
C LYS A 230 -5.18 20.99 16.49
N ASP A 231 -6.17 20.89 15.61
CA ASP A 231 -7.51 20.43 15.94
C ASP A 231 -7.54 18.93 16.28
N THR A 232 -6.74 18.13 15.57
CA THR A 232 -6.67 16.67 15.77
C THR A 232 -5.60 16.23 16.77
N ARG A 233 -4.68 17.10 17.16
CA ARG A 233 -3.49 16.78 17.98
C ARG A 233 -2.63 15.69 17.36
N LEU A 234 -2.71 15.52 16.04
CA LEU A 234 -1.91 14.58 15.25
C LEU A 234 -0.80 15.34 14.53
N SER A 235 0.30 14.67 14.24
CA SER A 235 1.40 15.21 13.45
C SER A 235 1.48 14.49 12.11
N ALA A 236 1.93 15.21 11.07
CA ALA A 236 2.11 14.66 9.74
C ALA A 236 3.31 15.29 9.05
N ASP A 237 3.89 14.52 8.12
CA ASP A 237 5.04 14.92 7.30
C ASP A 237 4.61 15.02 5.82
N SER A 238 5.29 15.87 5.04
CA SER A 238 5.07 16.02 3.61
C SER A 238 6.23 15.44 2.82
N GLU A 239 5.93 14.58 1.84
CA GLU A 239 6.87 14.07 0.84
C GLU A 239 6.45 14.57 -0.54
N TYR A 240 7.41 14.99 -1.36
CA TYR A 240 7.15 15.58 -2.67
C TYR A 240 7.51 14.57 -3.76
N TYR A 241 6.55 14.25 -4.62
CA TYR A 241 6.73 13.28 -5.67
C TYR A 241 6.98 13.95 -7.01
N LYS A 242 8.07 13.56 -7.66
CA LYS A 242 8.34 13.86 -9.07
C LYS A 242 7.46 13.01 -9.98
N ILE A 243 7.33 11.74 -9.65
CA ILE A 243 6.50 10.77 -10.37
C ILE A 243 5.72 9.95 -9.33
N TYR A 244 4.42 9.78 -9.57
CA TYR A 244 3.55 8.86 -8.85
C TYR A 244 2.83 7.98 -9.87
N ALA A 245 3.13 6.70 -9.89
CA ALA A 245 2.53 5.72 -10.79
C ALA A 245 1.72 4.70 -10.00
N CYS A 246 0.41 4.72 -10.19
CA CYS A 246 -0.56 3.96 -9.43
C CYS A 246 -1.27 2.95 -10.34
N ARG A 247 -1.28 1.67 -9.96
CA ARG A 247 -2.17 0.65 -10.51
C ARG A 247 -3.49 0.63 -9.75
N ASP A 248 -3.39 0.67 -8.45
CA ASP A 248 -4.48 0.79 -7.48
C ASP A 248 -3.90 1.29 -6.14
N ILE A 249 -4.76 1.61 -5.17
CA ILE A 249 -4.39 2.22 -3.89
C ILE A 249 -3.31 1.47 -3.11
N ASN A 250 -3.17 0.15 -3.29
CA ASN A 250 -2.21 -0.70 -2.59
C ASN A 250 -1.00 -1.10 -3.47
N ASN A 251 -1.03 -0.78 -4.76
CA ASN A 251 -0.01 -1.16 -5.72
C ASN A 251 0.42 0.04 -6.54
N TYR A 252 1.43 0.75 -6.05
CA TYR A 252 1.99 1.93 -6.67
C TYR A 252 3.49 2.03 -6.44
N PHE A 253 4.14 2.89 -7.18
CA PHE A 253 5.49 3.38 -6.86
C PHE A 253 5.54 4.89 -7.06
N CYS A 254 6.47 5.54 -6.39
CA CYS A 254 6.74 6.96 -6.54
C CYS A 254 8.23 7.23 -6.54
N GLN A 255 8.62 8.30 -7.23
CA GLN A 255 9.93 8.91 -7.14
C GLN A 255 9.77 10.26 -6.47
N GLU A 256 10.43 10.43 -5.33
CA GLU A 256 10.51 11.72 -4.65
C GLU A 256 11.34 12.72 -5.48
N THR A 257 11.17 14.01 -5.23
CA THR A 257 11.92 15.07 -5.92
C THR A 257 13.44 15.00 -5.66
N ASN A 258 13.86 14.40 -4.55
CA ASN A 258 15.24 14.08 -4.22
C ASN A 258 15.79 12.84 -4.93
N GLY A 259 14.97 12.15 -5.75
CA GLY A 259 15.32 10.94 -6.49
C GLY A 259 15.09 9.62 -5.77
N LYS A 260 14.71 9.64 -4.48
CA LYS A 260 14.40 8.42 -3.72
C LYS A 260 13.17 7.72 -4.31
N LEU A 261 13.25 6.39 -4.43
CA LEU A 261 12.16 5.56 -4.92
C LEU A 261 11.48 4.82 -3.76
N THR A 262 10.15 4.86 -3.76
CA THR A 262 9.31 4.12 -2.81
C THR A 262 8.34 3.24 -3.57
N TYR A 263 8.16 2.01 -3.10
CA TYR A 263 7.36 0.99 -3.76
C TYR A 263 6.32 0.39 -2.81
N LYS A 264 5.15 0.06 -3.32
CA LYS A 264 4.08 -0.60 -2.57
C LYS A 264 3.52 -1.81 -3.33
N GLY A 265 3.19 -2.85 -2.55
CA GLY A 265 2.51 -4.04 -3.05
C GLY A 265 3.27 -4.78 -4.13
N ALA A 266 2.54 -5.20 -5.16
CA ALA A 266 3.09 -5.98 -6.28
C ALA A 266 4.12 -5.22 -7.15
N LEU A 267 4.22 -3.90 -7.00
CA LEU A 267 5.21 -3.09 -7.71
C LEU A 267 6.54 -2.94 -6.95
N HIS A 268 6.75 -3.68 -5.87
CA HIS A 268 8.02 -3.71 -5.15
C HIS A 268 9.00 -4.66 -5.83
N PRO A 269 10.11 -4.17 -6.41
CA PRO A 269 11.00 -4.99 -7.26
C PRO A 269 11.92 -5.95 -6.47
N LEU A 270 11.98 -5.85 -5.14
CA LEU A 270 12.83 -6.66 -4.27
C LEU A 270 12.04 -7.55 -3.30
N GLN A 271 10.85 -7.98 -3.70
CA GLN A 271 9.97 -8.78 -2.82
C GLN A 271 10.62 -10.06 -2.30
N TYR A 272 11.47 -10.72 -3.09
CA TYR A 272 12.14 -11.95 -2.72
C TYR A 272 13.18 -11.81 -1.59
N ALA A 273 13.61 -10.59 -1.30
CA ALA A 273 14.54 -10.32 -0.20
C ALA A 273 13.86 -10.34 1.18
N ILE A 274 12.53 -10.34 1.21
CA ILE A 274 11.78 -10.08 2.44
C ILE A 274 11.38 -11.37 3.16
N ASP A 275 10.75 -12.34 2.49
CA ASP A 275 10.30 -13.59 3.12
C ASP A 275 9.83 -14.62 2.08
N LEU A 276 10.42 -15.80 2.09
CA LEU A 276 9.99 -16.92 1.25
C LEU A 276 8.57 -17.40 1.57
N LYS A 277 8.09 -17.19 2.81
CA LYS A 277 6.74 -17.63 3.23
C LYS A 277 5.64 -16.74 2.69
N LYS A 278 5.89 -15.45 2.46
CA LYS A 278 4.85 -14.52 2.02
C LYS A 278 4.50 -14.66 0.55
N GLY A 279 5.29 -15.41 -0.19
CA GLY A 279 5.14 -15.52 -1.63
C GLY A 279 5.44 -14.18 -2.31
N TYR A 280 6.31 -14.19 -3.28
CA TYR A 280 6.55 -13.07 -4.17
C TYR A 280 6.24 -13.50 -5.58
N ASP A 281 5.90 -12.55 -6.41
CA ASP A 281 5.37 -12.79 -7.71
C ASP A 281 6.24 -12.07 -8.76
N MET A 282 7.23 -12.81 -9.28
CA MET A 282 8.02 -12.39 -10.43
C MET A 282 8.58 -10.95 -10.31
N PRO A 283 9.57 -10.69 -9.44
CA PRO A 283 10.16 -9.36 -9.25
C PRO A 283 10.59 -8.66 -10.54
N ILE A 284 10.94 -9.41 -11.57
CA ILE A 284 11.31 -8.87 -12.89
C ILE A 284 10.17 -8.06 -13.52
N VAL A 285 8.92 -8.44 -13.26
CA VAL A 285 7.74 -7.71 -13.76
C VAL A 285 7.67 -6.34 -13.12
N ALA A 286 7.82 -6.26 -11.78
CA ALA A 286 7.86 -4.99 -11.08
C ALA A 286 9.05 -4.12 -11.52
N LYS A 287 10.24 -4.72 -11.70
CA LYS A 287 11.42 -4.02 -12.24
C LYS A 287 11.15 -3.43 -13.62
N ALA A 288 10.58 -4.22 -14.53
CA ALA A 288 10.28 -3.75 -15.88
C ALA A 288 9.25 -2.62 -15.90
N VAL A 289 8.23 -2.67 -15.02
CA VAL A 289 7.23 -1.59 -14.90
C VAL A 289 7.88 -0.31 -14.40
N VAL A 290 8.68 -0.38 -13.36
CA VAL A 290 9.38 0.78 -12.78
C VAL A 290 10.34 1.39 -13.79
N GLU A 291 11.21 0.59 -14.41
CA GLU A 291 12.18 1.04 -15.43
C GLU A 291 11.50 1.69 -16.63
N TYR A 292 10.34 1.16 -17.03
CA TYR A 292 9.57 1.74 -18.13
C TYR A 292 9.12 3.17 -17.84
N PHE A 293 8.58 3.44 -16.63
CA PHE A 293 8.05 4.77 -16.29
C PHE A 293 9.12 5.75 -15.81
N ILE A 294 10.19 5.28 -15.16
CA ILE A 294 11.23 6.15 -14.61
C ILE A 294 12.28 6.49 -15.66
N ASN A 295 12.76 5.48 -16.39
CA ASN A 295 13.93 5.59 -17.29
C ASN A 295 13.57 5.44 -18.76
N ASN A 296 12.28 5.28 -19.13
CA ASN A 296 11.81 4.94 -20.48
C ASN A 296 12.48 3.67 -21.06
N THR A 297 12.92 2.76 -20.20
CA THR A 297 13.56 1.51 -20.62
C THR A 297 12.50 0.56 -21.19
N PRO A 298 12.69 0.03 -22.42
CA PRO A 298 11.79 -0.98 -22.98
C PRO A 298 11.68 -2.21 -22.08
N ILE A 299 10.47 -2.78 -21.96
CA ILE A 299 10.24 -4.00 -21.16
C ILE A 299 11.24 -5.09 -21.53
N THR A 300 11.41 -5.35 -22.83
CA THR A 300 12.32 -6.37 -23.35
C THR A 300 13.76 -6.16 -22.90
N GLU A 301 14.22 -4.92 -22.86
CA GLU A 301 15.57 -4.59 -22.43
C GLU A 301 15.80 -4.96 -20.96
N THR A 302 14.85 -4.63 -20.08
CA THR A 302 14.91 -5.01 -18.65
C THR A 302 14.91 -6.52 -18.48
N LEU A 303 14.07 -7.24 -19.24
CA LEU A 303 13.98 -8.70 -19.18
C LEU A 303 15.29 -9.37 -19.62
N TYR A 304 15.88 -8.95 -20.75
CA TYR A 304 17.09 -9.57 -21.28
C TYR A 304 18.38 -9.19 -20.55
N LYS A 305 18.40 -8.03 -19.85
CA LYS A 305 19.53 -7.63 -19.01
C LYS A 305 19.55 -8.29 -17.64
N ALA A 306 18.47 -8.97 -17.25
CA ALA A 306 18.39 -9.63 -15.94
C ALA A 306 19.40 -10.79 -15.86
N THR A 307 20.14 -10.84 -14.75
CA THR A 307 21.16 -11.87 -14.50
C THR A 307 20.78 -12.85 -13.40
N ASN A 308 19.74 -12.54 -12.63
CA ASN A 308 19.30 -13.35 -11.49
C ASN A 308 18.00 -14.09 -11.82
N ILE A 309 18.07 -15.43 -11.87
CA ILE A 309 16.90 -16.27 -12.16
C ILE A 309 15.77 -16.08 -11.14
N LEU A 310 16.09 -15.71 -9.88
CA LEU A 310 15.10 -15.47 -8.85
C LEU A 310 14.16 -14.31 -9.17
N ASP A 311 14.58 -13.37 -10.03
CA ASP A 311 13.72 -12.27 -10.47
C ASP A 311 12.55 -12.77 -11.34
N PHE A 312 12.71 -13.89 -12.02
CA PHE A 312 11.68 -14.54 -12.83
C PHE A 312 10.79 -15.50 -12.03
N CYS A 313 11.17 -15.80 -10.78
CA CYS A 313 10.47 -16.78 -9.98
C CYS A 313 9.21 -16.23 -9.33
N LYS A 314 8.23 -17.12 -9.25
CA LYS A 314 7.05 -17.00 -8.40
C LYS A 314 7.15 -18.01 -7.27
N THR A 315 6.80 -17.57 -6.05
CA THR A 315 6.70 -18.45 -4.89
C THR A 315 5.24 -18.69 -4.56
N GLN A 316 4.86 -19.94 -4.43
CA GLN A 316 3.50 -20.34 -4.08
C GLN A 316 3.51 -21.19 -2.82
N ASN A 317 2.72 -20.76 -1.82
CA ASN A 317 2.40 -21.55 -0.63
C ASN A 317 0.94 -21.98 -0.72
N ILE A 318 0.69 -23.27 -0.78
CA ILE A 318 -0.66 -23.83 -0.85
C ILE A 318 -1.16 -24.30 0.52
N GLY A 319 -2.49 -24.29 0.71
CA GLY A 319 -3.14 -24.74 1.94
C GLY A 319 -2.82 -26.19 2.30
N ARG A 320 -2.88 -26.54 3.59
CA ARG A 320 -2.52 -27.87 4.10
C ARG A 320 -3.36 -29.01 3.53
N GLN A 321 -4.55 -28.70 3.02
CA GLN A 321 -5.44 -29.66 2.36
C GLN A 321 -5.01 -30.04 0.93
N PHE A 322 -3.93 -29.43 0.42
CA PHE A 322 -3.41 -29.69 -0.91
C PHE A 322 -1.94 -30.14 -0.84
N HIS A 323 -1.49 -30.85 -1.88
CA HIS A 323 -0.10 -31.05 -2.23
C HIS A 323 0.16 -30.54 -3.66
N VAL A 324 1.41 -30.41 -4.05
CA VAL A 324 1.81 -30.00 -5.41
C VAL A 324 2.26 -31.21 -6.18
N GLU A 325 1.73 -31.36 -7.39
CA GLU A 325 2.19 -32.35 -8.35
C GLU A 325 2.74 -31.68 -9.62
N GLU A 326 3.84 -32.22 -10.12
CA GLU A 326 4.45 -31.88 -11.39
C GLU A 326 4.09 -32.96 -12.41
N THR A 327 3.45 -32.57 -13.50
CA THR A 327 3.13 -33.47 -14.60
C THR A 327 4.30 -33.54 -15.57
N ILE A 328 4.93 -34.69 -15.67
CA ILE A 328 6.12 -34.96 -16.54
C ILE A 328 5.73 -35.99 -17.58
N ILE A 329 6.23 -35.87 -18.79
CA ILE A 329 6.16 -36.91 -19.80
C ILE A 329 7.45 -37.71 -19.72
N ASP A 330 7.37 -38.99 -19.44
CA ASP A 330 8.53 -39.89 -19.38
C ASP A 330 9.11 -40.19 -20.76
N LYS A 331 10.25 -40.92 -20.78
CA LYS A 331 10.94 -41.30 -22.04
C LYS A 331 10.10 -42.20 -22.97
N ASN A 332 9.05 -42.82 -22.42
CA ASN A 332 8.14 -43.69 -23.15
C ASN A 332 6.87 -42.98 -23.63
N GLY A 333 6.74 -41.66 -23.36
CA GLY A 333 5.56 -40.88 -23.71
C GLY A 333 4.43 -40.95 -22.68
N ASN A 334 4.64 -41.60 -21.52
CA ASN A 334 3.62 -41.72 -20.50
C ASN A 334 3.60 -40.50 -19.59
N THR A 335 2.42 -40.10 -19.16
CA THR A 335 2.25 -39.03 -18.16
C THR A 335 2.57 -39.57 -16.76
N VAL A 336 3.55 -38.97 -16.10
CA VAL A 336 3.98 -39.30 -14.76
C VAL A 336 3.73 -38.07 -13.85
N TYR A 337 3.14 -38.30 -12.67
CA TYR A 337 2.91 -37.30 -11.64
C TYR A 337 3.98 -37.42 -10.57
N LYS A 338 4.74 -36.34 -10.35
CA LYS A 338 5.77 -36.28 -9.34
C LYS A 338 5.33 -35.29 -8.27
N GLU A 339 5.20 -35.78 -7.03
CA GLU A 339 4.89 -34.91 -5.90
C GLU A 339 6.05 -33.98 -5.57
N SER A 340 5.72 -32.70 -5.29
CA SER A 340 6.65 -31.65 -4.90
C SER A 340 6.21 -31.02 -3.57
N GLN A 341 7.11 -30.26 -2.96
CA GLN A 341 6.82 -29.60 -1.68
C GLN A 341 5.74 -28.52 -1.85
N ARG A 342 4.94 -28.29 -0.80
CA ARG A 342 3.85 -27.30 -0.78
C ARG A 342 4.31 -25.86 -1.00
N ASN A 343 5.47 -25.50 -0.47
CA ASN A 343 6.13 -24.24 -0.76
C ASN A 343 6.97 -24.43 -2.01
N CYS A 344 6.45 -24.04 -3.14
CA CYS A 344 7.07 -24.25 -4.43
C CYS A 344 7.51 -22.90 -5.01
N ARG A 345 8.77 -22.83 -5.44
CA ARG A 345 9.28 -21.73 -6.26
C ARG A 345 9.50 -22.23 -7.67
N PHE A 346 9.00 -21.50 -8.64
CA PHE A 346 9.09 -21.86 -10.06
C PHE A 346 9.17 -20.60 -10.91
N TYR A 347 9.64 -20.76 -12.14
CA TYR A 347 9.56 -19.76 -13.21
C TYR A 347 8.81 -20.31 -14.41
N VAL A 348 8.28 -19.43 -15.27
CA VAL A 348 7.58 -19.82 -16.48
C VAL A 348 8.62 -20.08 -17.58
N SER A 349 8.54 -21.28 -18.18
CA SER A 349 9.51 -21.79 -19.14
C SER A 349 8.83 -22.27 -20.42
N ASN A 350 9.60 -22.42 -21.53
CA ASN A 350 9.06 -22.92 -22.80
C ASN A 350 8.89 -24.44 -22.78
N ASN A 351 9.85 -25.17 -22.20
CA ASN A 351 9.93 -26.65 -22.27
C ASN A 351 9.73 -27.34 -20.91
N GLY A 352 9.30 -26.61 -19.86
CA GLY A 352 9.07 -27.18 -18.54
C GLY A 352 7.84 -28.08 -18.44
N SER A 353 7.37 -28.30 -17.22
CA SER A 353 6.24 -29.16 -16.90
C SER A 353 4.99 -28.32 -16.51
N ILE A 354 3.87 -28.99 -16.28
CA ILE A 354 2.68 -28.38 -15.69
C ILE A 354 2.69 -28.69 -14.19
N ILE A 355 2.57 -27.66 -13.35
CA ILE A 355 2.43 -27.83 -11.90
C ILE A 355 1.00 -27.54 -11.45
N GLU A 356 0.49 -28.43 -10.60
CA GLU A 356 -0.89 -28.39 -10.12
C GLU A 356 -0.94 -28.53 -8.59
N LYS A 357 -1.87 -27.85 -7.96
CA LYS A 357 -2.31 -28.17 -6.61
C LYS A 357 -3.37 -29.26 -6.69
N VAL A 358 -3.21 -30.32 -5.91
CA VAL A 358 -4.12 -31.46 -5.85
C VAL A 358 -4.68 -31.56 -4.44
N HIS A 359 -6.01 -31.63 -4.32
CA HIS A 359 -6.66 -31.78 -3.01
C HIS A 359 -6.41 -33.21 -2.47
N ASN A 360 -6.00 -33.32 -1.21
CA ASN A 360 -5.53 -34.60 -0.65
C ASN A 360 -6.62 -35.70 -0.64
N THR A 361 -7.88 -35.33 -0.40
CA THR A 361 -9.01 -36.25 -0.32
C THR A 361 -9.88 -36.26 -1.58
N GLU A 362 -10.30 -35.08 -2.06
CA GLU A 362 -11.23 -34.95 -3.19
C GLU A 362 -10.58 -35.17 -4.55
N LYS A 363 -9.22 -35.17 -4.58
CA LYS A 363 -8.43 -35.33 -5.82
C LYS A 363 -8.69 -34.25 -6.87
N SER A 364 -9.41 -33.19 -6.52
CA SER A 364 -9.56 -32.02 -7.41
C SER A 364 -8.22 -31.38 -7.71
N ARG A 365 -8.02 -30.95 -8.95
CA ARG A 365 -6.75 -30.41 -9.48
C ARG A 365 -6.91 -28.96 -9.92
N GLY A 366 -5.91 -28.15 -9.66
CA GLY A 366 -5.87 -26.76 -10.11
C GLY A 366 -4.46 -26.35 -10.53
N LYS A 367 -4.29 -25.89 -11.76
CA LYS A 367 -2.99 -25.44 -12.29
C LYS A 367 -2.51 -24.21 -11.54
N LEU A 368 -1.24 -24.19 -11.10
CA LEU A 368 -0.62 -23.05 -10.44
C LEU A 368 -0.26 -21.93 -11.45
N CYS A 369 -0.03 -22.31 -12.71
CA CYS A 369 0.18 -21.37 -13.81
C CYS A 369 -0.62 -21.86 -15.02
N ALA A 370 -1.87 -21.39 -15.14
CA ALA A 370 -2.77 -21.85 -16.20
C ALA A 370 -2.29 -21.42 -17.59
N GLY A 371 -2.23 -22.38 -18.53
CA GLY A 371 -1.85 -22.12 -19.92
C GLY A 371 -0.35 -22.12 -20.19
N PHE A 372 0.50 -22.24 -19.18
CA PHE A 372 1.96 -22.15 -19.35
C PHE A 372 2.67 -23.34 -18.71
N LYS A 373 3.81 -23.72 -19.29
CA LYS A 373 4.77 -24.64 -18.70
C LYS A 373 5.65 -23.90 -17.70
N THR A 374 6.13 -24.63 -16.70
CA THR A 374 6.93 -24.08 -15.62
C THR A 374 8.09 -24.99 -15.28
N THR A 375 9.13 -24.42 -14.69
CA THR A 375 10.25 -25.19 -14.15
C THR A 375 10.38 -24.87 -12.65
N ILE A 376 10.33 -25.89 -11.81
CA ILE A 376 10.50 -25.77 -10.36
C ILE A 376 11.96 -25.47 -10.06
N LEU A 377 12.18 -24.48 -9.20
CA LEU A 377 13.50 -24.03 -8.72
C LEU A 377 13.49 -23.88 -7.19
N ASN A 378 13.45 -25.00 -6.48
CA ASN A 378 13.44 -24.98 -5.01
C ASN A 378 14.85 -24.89 -4.40
N SER A 379 15.91 -25.37 -5.12
CA SER A 379 17.32 -25.18 -4.74
C SER A 379 17.89 -23.88 -5.31
N LEU A 380 18.83 -23.29 -4.57
CA LEU A 380 19.57 -22.09 -4.97
C LEU A 380 20.97 -22.42 -5.54
N ASP A 381 21.35 -23.69 -5.61
CA ASP A 381 22.70 -24.11 -5.96
C ASP A 381 23.02 -23.84 -7.44
N ASP A 382 22.00 -23.81 -8.29
CA ASP A 382 22.11 -23.50 -9.70
C ASP A 382 21.37 -22.19 -10.03
N LYS A 383 22.10 -21.08 -10.05
CA LYS A 383 21.59 -19.74 -10.31
C LYS A 383 21.89 -19.21 -11.71
N ASP A 384 22.59 -19.99 -12.55
CA ASP A 384 22.97 -19.54 -13.87
C ASP A 384 21.74 -19.40 -14.77
N ILE A 385 21.39 -18.14 -15.06
CA ILE A 385 20.26 -17.80 -15.92
C ILE A 385 20.45 -18.28 -17.36
N SER A 386 21.69 -18.37 -17.83
CA SER A 386 22.00 -18.77 -19.21
C SER A 386 21.59 -20.20 -19.50
N LEU A 387 21.50 -21.04 -18.46
CA LEU A 387 21.06 -22.44 -18.56
C LEU A 387 19.53 -22.58 -18.48
N ARG A 388 18.80 -21.50 -18.39
CA ARG A 388 17.36 -21.51 -18.13
C ARG A 388 16.57 -21.24 -19.40
N ASP A 389 15.57 -22.08 -19.62
CA ASP A 389 14.62 -21.97 -20.72
C ASP A 389 13.44 -21.03 -20.32
N ILE A 390 13.71 -19.73 -20.21
CA ILE A 390 12.74 -18.74 -19.78
C ILE A 390 11.77 -18.38 -20.89
N ASN A 391 10.47 -18.36 -20.58
CA ASN A 391 9.45 -17.82 -21.47
C ASN A 391 9.36 -16.30 -21.34
N TYR A 392 10.24 -15.56 -21.98
CA TYR A 392 10.30 -14.09 -21.91
C TYR A 392 9.00 -13.40 -22.36
N GLN A 393 8.26 -14.01 -23.30
CA GLN A 393 6.98 -13.44 -23.77
C GLN A 393 5.95 -13.39 -22.64
N TYR A 394 5.89 -14.42 -21.80
CA TYR A 394 5.01 -14.42 -20.62
C TYR A 394 5.29 -13.22 -19.70
N TYR A 395 6.55 -12.95 -19.36
CA TYR A 395 6.94 -11.84 -18.49
C TYR A 395 6.72 -10.48 -19.12
N TYR A 396 6.92 -10.39 -20.44
CA TYR A 396 6.57 -9.20 -21.20
C TYR A 396 5.07 -8.90 -21.09
N ASP A 397 4.21 -9.90 -21.30
CA ASP A 397 2.76 -9.77 -21.26
C ASP A 397 2.28 -9.39 -19.84
N GLU A 398 2.88 -9.98 -18.80
CA GLU A 398 2.56 -9.62 -17.40
C GLU A 398 2.94 -8.17 -17.08
N ALA A 399 4.11 -7.70 -17.50
CA ALA A 399 4.51 -6.30 -17.34
C ALA A 399 3.60 -5.36 -18.15
N PHE A 400 3.27 -5.73 -19.39
CA PHE A 400 2.39 -4.94 -20.24
C PHE A 400 0.96 -4.83 -19.69
N LYS A 401 0.43 -5.89 -19.06
CA LYS A 401 -0.88 -5.87 -18.37
C LYS A 401 -0.94 -4.83 -17.25
N ILE A 402 0.20 -4.49 -16.64
CA ILE A 402 0.28 -3.46 -15.61
C ILE A 402 0.51 -2.07 -16.24
N ILE A 403 1.44 -1.97 -17.18
CA ILE A 403 1.81 -0.69 -17.81
C ILE A 403 0.65 -0.12 -18.61
N ASN A 404 -0.05 -0.93 -19.38
CA ASN A 404 -1.08 -0.45 -20.29
C ASN A 404 -2.26 0.24 -19.58
N PRO A 405 -2.87 -0.31 -18.51
CA PRO A 405 -3.88 0.39 -17.73
C PRO A 405 -3.39 1.69 -17.11
N ILE A 406 -2.19 1.70 -16.54
CA ILE A 406 -1.59 2.91 -15.94
C ILE A 406 -1.42 4.00 -17.00
N LYS A 407 -0.91 3.62 -18.18
CA LYS A 407 -0.67 4.54 -19.30
C LYS A 407 -1.98 5.11 -19.90
N LEU A 408 -3.01 4.30 -19.96
CA LEU A 408 -4.32 4.69 -20.53
C LEU A 408 -5.27 5.29 -19.49
N GLY A 409 -4.97 5.21 -18.21
CA GLY A 409 -5.86 5.65 -17.14
C GLY A 409 -7.16 4.84 -17.05
N ILE A 410 -7.12 3.54 -17.38
CA ILE A 410 -8.30 2.67 -17.44
C ILE A 410 -8.20 1.59 -16.38
N SER A 411 -9.19 1.52 -15.48
CA SER A 411 -9.27 0.46 -14.47
C SER A 411 -9.58 -0.90 -15.11
N PRO A 412 -8.79 -1.96 -14.82
CA PRO A 412 -9.09 -3.32 -15.26
C PRO A 412 -10.46 -3.85 -14.81
N ALA A 413 -10.94 -3.38 -13.66
CA ALA A 413 -12.23 -3.80 -13.09
C ALA A 413 -13.45 -3.36 -13.91
N LEU A 414 -13.33 -2.32 -14.74
CA LEU A 414 -14.42 -1.85 -15.58
C LEU A 414 -14.69 -2.72 -16.82
N LYS A 415 -13.78 -3.62 -17.19
CA LYS A 415 -13.95 -4.55 -18.31
C LYS A 415 -14.75 -5.81 -17.99
N GLY A 416 -14.96 -6.13 -16.72
CA GLY A 416 -15.64 -7.36 -16.29
C GLY A 416 -17.17 -7.29 -16.22
N ASN A 417 -17.78 -6.12 -16.23
CA ASN A 417 -19.22 -5.96 -15.97
C ASN A 417 -20.08 -5.60 -17.20
N ASN A 418 -19.53 -5.55 -18.40
CA ASN A 418 -20.26 -5.23 -19.63
C ASN A 418 -20.27 -6.35 -20.68
N ILE A 419 -20.19 -7.63 -20.25
CA ILE A 419 -20.53 -8.75 -21.13
C ILE A 419 -21.55 -9.60 -20.39
N LYS A 420 -22.80 -9.21 -20.48
CA LYS A 420 -23.98 -10.07 -20.53
C LYS A 420 -24.98 -9.47 -21.50
#